data_08a8fc5d87299b2d9a7eb3c4db2ff4fd
#
_entry.id   08a8fc5d87299b2d9a7eb3c4db2ff4fd
#
_cell.length_a   1.000
_cell.length_b   1.000
_cell.length_c   1.000
_cell.angle_alpha   90.00
_cell.angle_beta   90.00
_cell.angle_gamma   90.00
#
_symmetry.space_group_name_H-M   'P 1'
#
loop_
_entity.id
_entity.type
_entity.pdbx_description
1 polymer ?
#
loop_
_entity_poly.entity_id
_entity_poly.type
_entity_poly.pdbx_seq_one_letter_code
_entity_poly.pdbx_strand_id
1 'polypeptide(L)'
;MDDRTTTTDFIRTQPLDRPVTRKRVKSKTGRRLGLLLLVAAAAAAGWWIYTRQPTPPPARQNAFTATMPVVAAGAVTGDIDITLNGLGTVTSLATVTIKSQISGQLVRVAYQEGQMINKGDLVAEIDSRPYELALAQAQGALERDQALLQAAELDLKRYQDLAKTNAIPRQQLDTQVSLVAQDKGLVISDKAQIDTQKLNIAYCHIVSPVTGRAGLRLVDPGNYVTANDASGIVVITQLKPISVIFTVAEDNLPQIVKRLRAGATLPVTAFDRSGATKLATGTLKTLDNQIDTTTGTLKLRAEFANEDDSLFPNQFVNVRLLIDTLHDATVVPTSAIQRGAPGTFVYLVNADNTVAVRPVTLGPASAERVAIQTGLAPGDRVVVDGADKLRSGARVVVRGADGGAGGGGAPGGNRPAQGDGGRGAATGTADPAGNTATGNQAPGGAANGGRRSRGAQ
;
A
#
# COMPACT_ATOMS: atom_id res chain seq x y z
N MET A 1 -24.49 8.94 50.58
CA MET A 1 -24.91 7.57 50.74
C MET A 1 -23.65 6.79 50.44
N ASP A 2 -22.91 6.61 51.43
CA ASP A 2 -22.74 5.44 52.33
C ASP A 2 -22.02 4.34 51.58
N ASP A 3 -21.03 3.72 52.05
CA ASP A 3 -20.27 3.74 53.30
C ASP A 3 -19.26 2.59 53.26
N ARG A 4 -18.13 2.83 53.82
CA ARG A 4 -17.38 1.98 54.78
C ARG A 4 -16.62 0.77 54.24
N THR A 5 -15.36 0.85 54.45
CA THR A 5 -14.53 0.44 55.63
C THR A 5 -14.22 -1.07 55.62
N THR A 6 -13.05 -1.59 55.94
CA THR A 6 -12.15 -1.48 57.09
C THR A 6 -10.96 -2.44 56.83
N THR A 7 -9.69 -2.10 56.94
CA THR A 7 -8.83 -2.05 58.14
C THR A 7 -8.72 -3.37 58.91
N THR A 8 -7.51 -3.83 59.18
CA THR A 8 -6.87 -4.18 60.47
C THR A 8 -5.84 -5.27 60.25
N ASP A 9 -4.51 -5.09 60.39
CA ASP A 9 -3.72 -4.92 61.63
C ASP A 9 -3.81 -6.07 62.62
N PHE A 10 -2.67 -6.62 63.03
CA PHE A 10 -2.23 -7.09 64.36
C PHE A 10 -0.98 -7.98 64.23
N ILE A 11 0.26 -7.55 64.50
CA ILE A 11 0.96 -7.28 65.80
C ILE A 11 0.78 -8.41 66.83
N ARG A 12 1.97 -8.85 67.27
CA ARG A 12 2.38 -9.19 68.70
C ARG A 12 3.07 -10.55 68.83
N THR A 13 4.27 -10.55 69.21
CA THR A 13 5.00 -10.42 70.46
C THR A 13 5.55 -11.76 70.99
N GLN A 14 6.79 -11.64 71.41
CA GLN A 14 7.61 -12.53 72.25
C GLN A 14 6.87 -12.95 73.55
N PRO A 15 7.35 -13.93 74.38
CA PRO A 15 8.55 -13.71 75.15
C PRO A 15 9.41 -15.02 75.54
N LEU A 16 10.63 -14.75 75.90
CA LEU A 16 11.48 -15.15 77.03
C LEU A 16 11.07 -16.40 77.83
N ASP A 17 12.02 -17.33 78.07
CA ASP A 17 12.42 -17.70 79.43
C ASP A 17 13.80 -18.38 79.51
N ARG A 18 14.58 -17.94 80.49
CA ARG A 18 15.73 -18.62 81.06
C ARG A 18 15.29 -19.39 82.30
N PRO A 19 16.05 -20.41 82.81
CA PRO A 19 16.92 -20.19 83.98
C PRO A 19 18.24 -21.04 84.00
N VAL A 20 19.25 -20.42 84.40
CA VAL A 20 20.01 -20.42 85.68
C VAL A 20 20.55 -21.73 86.25
N THR A 21 21.89 -21.76 86.35
CA THR A 21 22.89 -22.19 87.33
C THR A 21 23.15 -23.70 87.55
N ARG A 22 24.44 -24.05 87.53
CA ARG A 22 25.29 -24.32 88.75
C ARG A 22 26.76 -24.57 88.40
N LYS A 23 27.58 -23.87 89.16
CA LYS A 23 29.05 -24.00 89.29
C LYS A 23 29.46 -25.35 89.84
N ARG A 24 30.57 -25.89 89.35
CA ARG A 24 31.54 -26.64 90.21
C ARG A 24 32.99 -26.41 89.78
N VAL A 25 33.73 -25.96 90.74
CA VAL A 25 35.18 -25.66 90.72
C VAL A 25 35.96 -26.96 90.96
N LYS A 26 37.09 -27.18 90.29
CA LYS A 26 38.36 -27.82 90.71
C LYS A 26 39.15 -28.19 89.45
N SER A 27 40.39 -28.02 89.27
CA SER A 27 41.66 -27.74 89.92
C SER A 27 42.72 -27.47 88.85
N LYS A 28 43.55 -26.49 89.13
CA LYS A 28 44.46 -25.90 88.21
C LYS A 28 45.86 -26.54 88.19
N THR A 29 46.11 -27.71 87.70
CA THR A 29 47.56 -28.11 87.50
C THR A 29 47.76 -29.05 86.26
N GLY A 30 46.77 -29.71 85.69
CA GLY A 30 46.96 -30.50 84.46
C GLY A 30 46.80 -29.67 83.16
N ARG A 31 46.28 -28.42 83.25
CA ARG A 31 45.84 -27.66 82.12
C ARG A 31 46.98 -26.81 81.41
N ARG A 32 48.14 -26.68 82.07
CA ARG A 32 49.27 -25.93 81.46
C ARG A 32 50.14 -26.79 80.56
N LEU A 33 50.24 -28.12 80.85
CA LEU A 33 51.06 -29.00 80.03
C LEU A 33 50.33 -29.42 78.80
N GLY A 34 48.98 -29.59 78.88
CA GLY A 34 48.12 -29.90 77.70
C GLY A 34 48.01 -28.69 76.70
N LEU A 35 48.05 -27.47 77.23
CA LEU A 35 48.00 -26.23 76.38
C LEU A 35 49.30 -26.05 75.59
N LEU A 36 50.48 -26.39 76.23
CA LEU A 36 51.77 -26.26 75.47
C LEU A 36 51.89 -27.40 74.40
N LEU A 37 51.36 -28.62 74.61
CA LEU A 37 51.36 -29.60 73.57
C LEU A 37 50.36 -29.28 72.43
N LEU A 38 49.23 -28.69 72.77
CA LEU A 38 48.27 -28.23 71.73
C LEU A 38 48.84 -27.06 70.90
N VAL A 39 49.57 -26.14 71.55
CA VAL A 39 50.20 -25.06 70.82
C VAL A 39 51.37 -25.57 69.94
N ALA A 40 52.18 -26.51 70.43
CA ALA A 40 53.21 -27.16 69.61
C ALA A 40 52.65 -27.96 68.45
N ALA A 41 51.53 -28.71 68.66
CA ALA A 41 50.84 -29.39 67.58
C ALA A 41 50.19 -28.47 66.60
N ALA A 42 49.62 -27.35 67.05
CA ALA A 42 49.08 -26.30 66.17
C ALA A 42 50.18 -25.57 65.37
N ALA A 43 51.33 -25.33 65.98
CA ALA A 43 52.48 -24.75 65.28
C ALA A 43 53.10 -25.72 64.27
N ALA A 44 53.18 -27.03 64.58
CA ALA A 44 53.62 -28.02 63.61
C ALA A 44 52.61 -28.25 62.48
N ALA A 45 51.33 -28.24 62.78
CA ALA A 45 50.27 -28.27 61.75
C ALA A 45 50.25 -27.01 60.87
N GLY A 46 50.44 -25.82 61.49
CA GLY A 46 50.58 -24.56 60.74
C GLY A 46 51.80 -24.54 59.85
N TRP A 47 52.96 -25.07 60.34
CA TRP A 47 54.15 -25.21 59.49
C TRP A 47 53.97 -26.19 58.37
N TRP A 48 53.27 -27.35 58.63
CA TRP A 48 52.97 -28.38 57.62
C TRP A 48 51.99 -27.85 56.55
N ILE A 49 50.96 -27.07 56.92
CA ILE A 49 50.06 -26.39 56.02
C ILE A 49 50.77 -25.29 55.23
N TYR A 50 51.64 -24.54 55.90
CA TYR A 50 52.43 -23.44 55.26
C TYR A 50 53.42 -23.98 54.21
N THR A 51 54.07 -25.13 54.50
CA THR A 51 55.02 -25.75 53.57
C THR A 51 54.35 -26.60 52.49
N ARG A 52 53.04 -26.89 52.62
CA ARG A 52 52.27 -27.58 51.62
C ARG A 52 51.27 -26.69 50.85
N GLN A 53 51.46 -25.36 50.85
CA GLN A 53 50.69 -24.54 49.95
C GLN A 53 51.02 -24.96 48.51
N PRO A 54 50.04 -25.51 47.78
CA PRO A 54 50.29 -25.79 46.38
C PRO A 54 50.57 -24.48 45.71
N THR A 55 51.71 -24.37 45.03
CA THR A 55 52.02 -23.25 44.13
C THR A 55 50.81 -23.00 43.25
N PRO A 56 50.28 -21.73 43.22
CA PRO A 56 49.15 -21.45 42.33
C PRO A 56 49.57 -21.84 40.92
N PRO A 57 48.73 -22.54 40.17
CA PRO A 57 49.03 -22.88 38.78
C PRO A 57 49.33 -21.58 38.02
N PRO A 58 50.35 -21.60 37.14
CA PRO A 58 50.68 -20.39 36.37
C PRO A 58 49.41 -19.90 35.67
N ALA A 59 49.08 -18.65 35.92
CA ALA A 59 47.93 -18.03 35.28
C ALA A 59 48.00 -18.32 33.78
N ARG A 60 47.00 -19.03 33.26
CA ARG A 60 46.86 -19.26 31.83
C ARG A 60 46.70 -17.91 31.13
N GLN A 61 47.81 -17.24 30.79
CA GLN A 61 47.84 -16.03 30.00
C GLN A 61 47.55 -16.24 28.51
N ASN A 62 47.13 -17.43 28.10
CA ASN A 62 46.93 -17.73 26.67
C ASN A 62 45.48 -18.06 26.27
N ALA A 63 44.47 -17.35 26.82
CA ALA A 63 43.09 -17.55 26.38
C ALA A 63 42.64 -16.60 25.24
N PHE A 64 43.52 -15.73 24.72
CA PHE A 64 43.11 -14.69 23.74
C PHE A 64 43.85 -14.71 22.41
N THR A 65 44.51 -15.80 22.05
CA THR A 65 45.14 -15.93 20.72
C THR A 65 44.34 -16.78 19.72
N ALA A 66 43.12 -17.17 20.02
CA ALA A 66 42.27 -17.77 19.02
C ALA A 66 41.86 -16.69 18.00
N THR A 67 42.49 -16.70 16.84
CA THR A 67 42.11 -15.86 15.72
C THR A 67 40.68 -16.20 15.29
N MET A 68 39.76 -15.25 15.32
CA MET A 68 38.37 -15.44 14.93
C MET A 68 38.19 -15.21 13.42
N PRO A 69 37.61 -16.15 12.70
CA PRO A 69 37.28 -15.92 11.29
C PRO A 69 36.13 -14.91 11.19
N VAL A 70 36.31 -13.86 10.39
CA VAL A 70 35.30 -12.82 10.12
C VAL A 70 35.24 -12.55 8.63
N VAL A 71 34.08 -12.14 8.16
CA VAL A 71 33.90 -11.55 6.83
C VAL A 71 33.94 -10.03 7.00
N ALA A 72 34.79 -9.36 6.21
CA ALA A 72 34.89 -7.91 6.22
C ALA A 72 34.51 -7.35 4.85
N ALA A 73 33.82 -6.21 4.84
CA ALA A 73 33.56 -5.40 3.66
C ALA A 73 34.22 -4.03 3.79
N GLY A 74 34.61 -3.43 2.67
CA GLY A 74 35.11 -2.06 2.64
C GLY A 74 33.96 -1.05 2.74
N ALA A 75 34.18 0.03 3.48
CA ALA A 75 33.36 1.21 3.38
C ALA A 75 33.63 1.88 2.02
N VAL A 76 32.63 1.97 1.17
CA VAL A 76 32.78 2.55 -0.16
C VAL A 76 32.02 3.86 -0.27
N THR A 77 32.48 4.76 -1.13
CA THR A 77 31.71 5.94 -1.52
C THR A 77 30.65 5.51 -2.51
N GLY A 78 29.43 5.88 -2.29
CA GLY A 78 28.34 5.53 -3.18
C GLY A 78 27.06 6.32 -2.89
N ASP A 79 26.12 6.21 -3.80
CA ASP A 79 24.82 6.86 -3.67
C ASP A 79 23.85 5.99 -2.86
N ILE A 80 23.03 6.64 -2.05
CA ILE A 80 21.97 5.99 -1.30
C ILE A 80 20.65 6.74 -1.47
N ASP A 81 19.65 6.00 -1.92
CA ASP A 81 18.32 6.53 -2.13
C ASP A 81 17.57 6.68 -0.80
N ILE A 82 17.01 7.85 -0.58
CA ILE A 82 16.09 8.14 0.53
C ILE A 82 14.69 7.85 0.03
N THR A 83 14.16 6.70 0.40
CA THR A 83 12.87 6.24 -0.05
C THR A 83 11.87 6.10 1.09
N LEU A 84 10.61 6.43 0.82
CA LEU A 84 9.49 6.13 1.70
C LEU A 84 8.66 5.01 1.10
N ASN A 85 8.32 4.03 1.92
CA ASN A 85 7.43 2.95 1.55
C ASN A 85 6.03 3.24 2.09
N GLY A 86 5.02 2.97 1.28
CA GLY A 86 3.62 3.12 1.66
C GLY A 86 2.77 2.03 1.00
N LEU A 87 1.64 1.72 1.61
CA LEU A 87 0.63 0.88 0.99
C LEU A 87 -0.33 1.79 0.21
N GLY A 88 -0.60 1.45 -1.05
CA GLY A 88 -1.46 2.21 -1.92
C GLY A 88 -2.59 1.39 -2.52
N THR A 89 -3.60 2.09 -2.97
CA THR A 89 -4.70 1.55 -3.78
C THR A 89 -4.71 2.24 -5.12
N VAL A 90 -4.75 1.45 -6.17
CA VAL A 90 -4.89 1.94 -7.53
C VAL A 90 -6.28 2.53 -7.72
N THR A 91 -6.37 3.75 -8.21
CA THR A 91 -7.62 4.46 -8.47
C THR A 91 -7.62 5.04 -9.87
N SER A 92 -8.72 4.90 -10.60
CA SER A 92 -8.90 5.59 -11.87
C SER A 92 -8.96 7.11 -11.65
N LEU A 93 -8.51 7.88 -12.62
CA LEU A 93 -8.68 9.34 -12.60
C LEU A 93 -10.14 9.75 -12.79
N ALA A 94 -10.87 9.00 -13.63
CA ALA A 94 -12.30 9.21 -13.85
C ALA A 94 -13.01 7.86 -13.96
N THR A 95 -14.12 7.74 -13.22
CA THR A 95 -15.07 6.65 -13.35
C THR A 95 -16.44 7.28 -13.53
N VAL A 96 -17.06 7.06 -14.69
CA VAL A 96 -18.32 7.68 -15.05
C VAL A 96 -19.35 6.61 -15.32
N THR A 97 -20.44 6.65 -14.57
CA THR A 97 -21.63 5.84 -14.88
C THR A 97 -22.44 6.57 -15.93
N ILE A 98 -22.53 5.99 -17.11
CA ILE A 98 -23.32 6.53 -18.21
C ILE A 98 -24.80 6.26 -17.92
N LYS A 99 -25.57 7.33 -17.87
CA LYS A 99 -27.01 7.32 -17.61
C LYS A 99 -27.78 7.97 -18.75
N SER A 100 -29.03 7.55 -18.92
CA SER A 100 -29.96 8.25 -19.81
C SER A 100 -30.38 9.59 -19.19
N GLN A 101 -30.49 10.63 -20.01
CA GLN A 101 -31.08 11.92 -19.63
C GLN A 101 -32.57 12.01 -19.94
N ILE A 102 -33.08 11.05 -20.74
CA ILE A 102 -34.49 10.94 -21.15
C ILE A 102 -34.98 9.53 -20.91
N SER A 103 -36.29 9.34 -20.93
CA SER A 103 -36.93 8.04 -20.79
C SER A 103 -37.30 7.45 -22.13
N GLY A 104 -37.07 6.16 -22.33
CA GLY A 104 -37.46 5.47 -23.58
C GLY A 104 -36.95 4.04 -23.63
N GLN A 105 -37.31 3.33 -24.70
CA GLN A 105 -36.81 1.98 -24.93
C GLN A 105 -35.40 2.03 -25.51
N LEU A 106 -34.48 1.23 -24.93
CA LEU A 106 -33.13 1.06 -25.43
C LEU A 106 -33.14 0.23 -26.69
N VAL A 107 -32.84 0.82 -27.85
CA VAL A 107 -32.87 0.15 -29.16
C VAL A 107 -31.63 -0.70 -29.34
N ARG A 108 -30.45 -0.13 -29.05
CA ARG A 108 -29.19 -0.85 -29.19
C ARG A 108 -28.13 -0.33 -28.24
N VAL A 109 -27.16 -1.19 -27.97
CA VAL A 109 -25.90 -0.89 -27.30
C VAL A 109 -24.79 -0.98 -28.35
N ALA A 110 -23.99 0.07 -28.50
CA ALA A 110 -23.05 0.23 -29.61
C ALA A 110 -21.59 -0.12 -29.20
N TYR A 111 -21.36 -0.69 -28.06
CA TYR A 111 -20.04 -1.11 -27.56
C TYR A 111 -20.02 -2.60 -27.19
N GLN A 112 -18.80 -3.15 -27.06
CA GLN A 112 -18.55 -4.45 -26.45
C GLN A 112 -18.03 -4.29 -25.03
N GLU A 113 -18.38 -5.22 -24.15
CA GLU A 113 -17.89 -5.23 -22.78
C GLU A 113 -16.35 -5.34 -22.75
N GLY A 114 -15.71 -4.52 -21.94
CA GLY A 114 -14.24 -4.44 -21.89
C GLY A 114 -13.58 -3.65 -23.02
N GLN A 115 -14.33 -3.13 -23.99
CA GLN A 115 -13.80 -2.33 -25.11
C GLN A 115 -13.31 -0.96 -24.61
N MET A 116 -12.25 -0.46 -25.23
CA MET A 116 -11.86 0.96 -25.10
C MET A 116 -12.82 1.84 -25.91
N ILE A 117 -13.38 2.84 -25.24
CA ILE A 117 -14.31 3.82 -25.80
C ILE A 117 -13.66 5.19 -25.70
N ASN A 118 -13.71 5.97 -26.77
CA ASN A 118 -13.23 7.34 -26.77
C ASN A 118 -14.34 8.30 -26.34
N LYS A 119 -13.92 9.45 -25.84
CA LYS A 119 -14.86 10.56 -25.59
C LYS A 119 -15.59 10.93 -26.89
N GLY A 120 -16.93 10.94 -26.84
CA GLY A 120 -17.80 11.24 -27.97
C GLY A 120 -18.29 10.00 -28.72
N ASP A 121 -17.74 8.82 -28.49
CA ASP A 121 -18.21 7.59 -29.11
C ASP A 121 -19.63 7.24 -28.64
N LEU A 122 -20.46 6.73 -29.57
CA LEU A 122 -21.82 6.27 -29.25
C LEU A 122 -21.77 5.05 -28.37
N VAL A 123 -22.45 5.10 -27.24
CA VAL A 123 -22.56 4.02 -26.26
C VAL A 123 -23.88 3.28 -26.41
N ALA A 124 -24.96 4.01 -26.53
CA ALA A 124 -26.29 3.42 -26.61
C ALA A 124 -27.25 4.37 -27.33
N GLU A 125 -28.33 3.83 -27.83
CA GLU A 125 -29.38 4.54 -28.57
C GLU A 125 -30.76 4.20 -28.01
N ILE A 126 -31.51 5.25 -27.70
CA ILE A 126 -32.89 5.20 -27.25
C ILE A 126 -33.81 5.46 -28.45
N ASP A 127 -35.00 4.91 -28.45
CA ASP A 127 -35.99 5.15 -29.49
C ASP A 127 -36.35 6.62 -29.63
N SER A 128 -35.90 7.26 -30.72
CA SER A 128 -36.10 8.68 -31.01
C SER A 128 -37.48 9.02 -31.57
N ARG A 129 -38.22 8.02 -32.07
CA ARG A 129 -39.49 8.24 -32.80
C ARG A 129 -40.53 9.07 -32.04
N PRO A 130 -40.75 8.87 -30.71
CA PRO A 130 -41.68 9.74 -29.97
C PRO A 130 -41.26 11.20 -29.95
N TYR A 131 -39.96 11.47 -29.87
CA TYR A 131 -39.41 12.81 -29.83
C TYR A 131 -39.36 13.48 -31.21
N GLU A 132 -39.20 12.68 -32.30
CA GLU A 132 -39.28 13.15 -33.69
C GLU A 132 -40.73 13.56 -34.03
N LEU A 133 -41.72 12.79 -33.57
CA LEU A 133 -43.12 13.15 -33.72
C LEU A 133 -43.46 14.44 -32.94
N ALA A 134 -42.94 14.60 -31.73
CA ALA A 134 -43.13 15.81 -30.97
C ALA A 134 -42.42 17.02 -31.60
N LEU A 135 -41.29 16.82 -32.26
CA LEU A 135 -40.59 17.85 -33.03
C LEU A 135 -41.45 18.28 -34.23
N ALA A 136 -41.99 17.33 -34.99
CA ALA A 136 -42.85 17.65 -36.15
C ALA A 136 -44.11 18.41 -35.71
N GLN A 137 -44.73 18.04 -34.57
CA GLN A 137 -45.85 18.81 -34.00
C GLN A 137 -45.49 20.24 -33.67
N ALA A 138 -44.33 20.45 -33.00
CA ALA A 138 -43.83 21.80 -32.65
C ALA A 138 -43.50 22.63 -33.90
N GLN A 139 -42.97 22.00 -34.97
CA GLN A 139 -42.72 22.66 -36.22
C GLN A 139 -44.04 23.13 -36.90
N GLY A 140 -45.09 22.29 -36.89
CA GLY A 140 -46.39 22.67 -37.41
C GLY A 140 -47.06 23.83 -36.63
N ALA A 141 -46.84 23.87 -35.30
CA ALA A 141 -47.28 25.01 -34.47
C ALA A 141 -46.53 26.30 -34.86
N LEU A 142 -45.22 26.23 -35.04
CA LEU A 142 -44.41 27.39 -35.48
C LEU A 142 -44.85 27.91 -36.85
N GLU A 143 -45.10 27.03 -37.82
CA GLU A 143 -45.57 27.41 -39.16
C GLU A 143 -46.92 28.13 -39.09
N ARG A 144 -47.88 27.63 -38.30
CA ARG A 144 -49.15 28.29 -38.05
C ARG A 144 -48.98 29.69 -37.48
N ASP A 145 -48.17 29.82 -36.39
CA ASP A 145 -48.06 31.08 -35.67
C ASP A 145 -47.17 32.09 -36.44
N GLN A 146 -46.25 31.62 -37.28
CA GLN A 146 -45.57 32.45 -38.26
C GLN A 146 -46.50 33.03 -39.31
N ALA A 147 -47.48 32.26 -39.82
CA ALA A 147 -48.47 32.72 -40.76
C ALA A 147 -49.40 33.78 -40.12
N LEU A 148 -49.78 33.57 -38.84
CA LEU A 148 -50.59 34.54 -38.08
C LEU A 148 -49.81 35.84 -37.88
N LEU A 149 -48.54 35.75 -37.49
CA LEU A 149 -47.65 36.92 -37.34
C LEU A 149 -47.53 37.67 -38.67
N GLN A 150 -47.32 36.98 -39.78
CA GLN A 150 -47.19 37.63 -41.10
C GLN A 150 -48.50 38.37 -41.50
N ALA A 151 -49.65 37.73 -41.23
CA ALA A 151 -50.95 38.39 -41.47
C ALA A 151 -51.09 39.66 -40.59
N ALA A 152 -50.78 39.56 -39.28
CA ALA A 152 -50.82 40.67 -38.36
C ALA A 152 -49.87 41.82 -38.74
N GLU A 153 -48.68 41.50 -39.24
CA GLU A 153 -47.68 42.50 -39.71
C GLU A 153 -48.17 43.19 -41.00
N LEU A 154 -48.81 42.46 -41.93
CA LEU A 154 -49.42 43.06 -43.10
C LEU A 154 -50.56 44.04 -42.76
N ASP A 155 -51.40 43.63 -41.80
CA ASP A 155 -52.49 44.48 -41.32
C ASP A 155 -51.95 45.70 -40.55
N LEU A 156 -50.88 45.50 -39.70
CA LEU A 156 -50.21 46.64 -39.07
C LEU A 156 -49.71 47.66 -40.09
N LYS A 157 -49.05 47.20 -41.15
CA LYS A 157 -48.59 48.04 -42.19
C LYS A 157 -49.73 48.86 -42.83
N ARG A 158 -50.85 48.14 -43.13
CA ARG A 158 -52.06 48.78 -43.69
C ARG A 158 -52.62 49.81 -42.71
N TYR A 159 -52.74 49.54 -41.44
CA TYR A 159 -53.22 50.47 -40.41
C TYR A 159 -52.26 51.65 -40.19
N GLN A 160 -50.97 51.42 -40.26
CA GLN A 160 -49.99 52.54 -40.24
C GLN A 160 -50.18 53.53 -41.42
N ASP A 161 -50.44 53.02 -42.62
CA ASP A 161 -50.68 53.86 -43.79
C ASP A 161 -52.02 54.63 -43.70
N LEU A 162 -53.08 53.97 -43.19
CA LEU A 162 -54.36 54.62 -42.96
C LEU A 162 -54.31 55.67 -41.82
N ALA A 163 -53.48 55.42 -40.78
CA ALA A 163 -53.31 56.37 -39.70
C ALA A 163 -52.60 57.72 -40.18
N LYS A 164 -51.70 57.63 -41.18
CA LYS A 164 -51.06 58.77 -41.73
C LYS A 164 -52.06 59.74 -42.39
N THR A 165 -53.18 59.20 -42.88
CA THR A 165 -54.28 59.93 -43.52
C THR A 165 -55.43 60.28 -42.56
N ASN A 166 -55.26 60.00 -41.24
CA ASN A 166 -56.32 60.10 -40.21
C ASN A 166 -57.61 59.34 -40.54
N ALA A 167 -57.47 58.20 -41.28
CA ALA A 167 -58.64 57.39 -41.71
C ALA A 167 -59.08 56.39 -40.69
N ILE A 168 -58.29 56.16 -39.61
CA ILE A 168 -58.59 55.21 -38.51
C ILE A 168 -58.32 55.78 -37.12
N PRO A 169 -59.06 55.37 -36.09
CA PRO A 169 -58.74 55.71 -34.67
C PRO A 169 -57.35 55.16 -34.25
N ARG A 170 -56.60 55.95 -33.46
CA ARG A 170 -55.31 55.54 -32.93
C ARG A 170 -55.42 54.20 -32.09
N GLN A 171 -56.49 54.00 -31.36
CA GLN A 171 -56.73 52.82 -30.61
C GLN A 171 -56.64 51.53 -31.45
N GLN A 172 -57.14 51.55 -32.74
CA GLN A 172 -57.01 50.39 -33.62
C GLN A 172 -55.57 50.10 -34.01
N LEU A 173 -54.78 51.16 -34.27
CA LEU A 173 -53.35 50.98 -34.52
C LEU A 173 -52.61 50.39 -33.29
N ASP A 174 -52.87 50.93 -32.07
CA ASP A 174 -52.22 50.47 -30.86
C ASP A 174 -52.59 48.98 -30.53
N THR A 175 -53.87 48.62 -30.80
CA THR A 175 -54.34 47.20 -30.66
C THR A 175 -53.56 46.30 -31.64
N GLN A 176 -53.37 46.73 -32.90
CA GLN A 176 -52.65 45.94 -33.90
C GLN A 176 -51.15 45.82 -33.57
N VAL A 177 -50.51 46.88 -33.04
CA VAL A 177 -49.14 46.83 -32.55
C VAL A 177 -49.01 45.78 -31.45
N SER A 178 -49.97 45.78 -30.51
CA SER A 178 -50.00 44.83 -29.42
C SER A 178 -50.19 43.38 -29.90
N LEU A 179 -51.06 43.18 -30.91
CA LEU A 179 -51.27 41.86 -31.55
C LEU A 179 -50.00 41.32 -32.20
N VAL A 180 -49.30 42.15 -32.98
CA VAL A 180 -48.01 41.80 -33.60
C VAL A 180 -46.97 41.45 -32.51
N ALA A 181 -46.94 42.20 -31.41
CA ALA A 181 -46.03 41.90 -30.30
C ALA A 181 -46.38 40.56 -29.63
N GLN A 182 -47.67 40.25 -29.46
CA GLN A 182 -48.13 38.96 -28.93
C GLN A 182 -47.74 37.79 -29.86
N ASP A 183 -48.02 37.90 -31.18
CA ASP A 183 -47.68 36.87 -32.14
C ASP A 183 -46.18 36.65 -32.27
N LYS A 184 -45.39 37.70 -32.17
CA LYS A 184 -43.91 37.58 -32.06
C LYS A 184 -43.50 36.77 -30.82
N GLY A 185 -44.17 37.00 -29.69
CA GLY A 185 -43.95 36.24 -28.49
C GLY A 185 -44.26 34.73 -28.66
N LEU A 186 -45.38 34.38 -29.35
CA LEU A 186 -45.72 33.01 -29.66
C LEU A 186 -44.69 32.34 -30.58
N VAL A 187 -44.24 32.99 -31.63
CA VAL A 187 -43.18 32.46 -32.52
C VAL A 187 -41.88 32.20 -31.78
N ILE A 188 -41.50 33.05 -30.80
CA ILE A 188 -40.31 32.82 -29.95
C ILE A 188 -40.52 31.61 -29.08
N SER A 189 -41.70 31.46 -28.47
CA SER A 189 -42.05 30.29 -27.63
C SER A 189 -41.97 28.99 -28.44
N ASP A 190 -42.56 28.99 -29.64
CA ASP A 190 -42.56 27.80 -30.50
C ASP A 190 -41.13 27.39 -30.94
N LYS A 191 -40.27 28.38 -31.25
CA LYS A 191 -38.86 28.09 -31.54
C LYS A 191 -38.16 27.43 -30.35
N ALA A 192 -38.40 27.94 -29.12
CA ALA A 192 -37.85 27.32 -27.91
C ALA A 192 -38.36 25.90 -27.72
N GLN A 193 -39.65 25.61 -28.04
CA GLN A 193 -40.22 24.28 -27.99
C GLN A 193 -39.55 23.35 -29.01
N ILE A 194 -39.29 23.81 -30.23
CA ILE A 194 -38.57 23.04 -31.25
C ILE A 194 -37.14 22.72 -30.77
N ASP A 195 -36.44 23.70 -30.20
CA ASP A 195 -35.07 23.46 -29.70
C ASP A 195 -35.05 22.50 -28.53
N THR A 196 -36.09 22.49 -27.69
CA THR A 196 -36.28 21.48 -26.64
C THR A 196 -36.42 20.08 -27.23
N GLN A 197 -37.24 19.89 -28.28
CA GLN A 197 -37.41 18.57 -28.92
C GLN A 197 -36.12 18.12 -29.62
N LYS A 198 -35.40 19.02 -30.29
CA LYS A 198 -34.07 18.71 -30.87
C LYS A 198 -33.08 18.25 -29.83
N LEU A 199 -33.08 18.90 -28.66
CA LEU A 199 -32.24 18.48 -27.53
C LEU A 199 -32.61 17.11 -27.03
N ASN A 200 -33.90 16.79 -26.90
CA ASN A 200 -34.39 15.45 -26.52
C ASN A 200 -33.93 14.37 -27.51
N ILE A 201 -33.99 14.67 -28.82
CA ILE A 201 -33.50 13.77 -29.88
C ILE A 201 -31.98 13.56 -29.74
N ALA A 202 -31.22 14.63 -29.43
CA ALA A 202 -29.81 14.52 -29.21
C ALA A 202 -29.50 13.62 -28.00
N TYR A 203 -30.32 13.68 -26.94
CA TYR A 203 -30.18 12.82 -25.77
C TYR A 203 -30.57 11.34 -26.03
N CYS A 204 -31.27 11.04 -27.12
CA CYS A 204 -31.50 9.65 -27.56
C CYS A 204 -30.19 8.95 -27.95
N HIS A 205 -29.19 9.72 -28.40
CA HIS A 205 -27.85 9.21 -28.73
C HIS A 205 -26.94 9.40 -27.54
N ILE A 206 -26.76 8.36 -26.74
CA ILE A 206 -25.98 8.40 -25.54
C ILE A 206 -24.51 8.21 -25.90
N VAL A 207 -23.69 9.23 -25.67
CA VAL A 207 -22.26 9.23 -25.97
C VAL A 207 -21.40 9.26 -24.70
N SER A 208 -20.17 8.74 -24.80
CA SER A 208 -19.23 8.76 -23.70
C SER A 208 -18.67 10.17 -23.45
N PRO A 209 -18.71 10.70 -22.22
CA PRO A 209 -18.08 11.97 -21.85
C PRO A 209 -16.57 11.84 -21.63
N VAL A 210 -16.03 10.62 -21.47
CA VAL A 210 -14.64 10.33 -21.16
C VAL A 210 -14.10 9.21 -22.05
N THR A 211 -12.78 9.20 -22.25
CA THR A 211 -12.10 8.03 -22.84
C THR A 211 -11.76 7.04 -21.74
N GLY A 212 -12.13 5.76 -21.92
CA GLY A 212 -11.88 4.73 -20.91
C GLY A 212 -12.37 3.35 -21.37
N ARG A 213 -12.20 2.38 -20.50
CA ARG A 213 -12.66 1.01 -20.74
C ARG A 213 -14.10 0.85 -20.26
N ALA A 214 -14.95 0.30 -21.12
CA ALA A 214 -16.31 -0.05 -20.76
C ALA A 214 -16.34 -1.23 -19.79
N GLY A 215 -17.15 -1.12 -18.75
CA GLY A 215 -17.45 -2.21 -17.84
C GLY A 215 -18.46 -3.19 -18.44
N LEU A 216 -19.01 -4.02 -17.56
CA LEU A 216 -20.10 -4.92 -17.91
C LEU A 216 -21.38 -4.11 -18.20
N ARG A 217 -22.21 -4.61 -19.08
CA ARG A 217 -23.50 -4.02 -19.43
C ARG A 217 -24.49 -4.19 -18.26
N LEU A 218 -25.11 -3.08 -17.89
CA LEU A 218 -26.08 -3.07 -16.79
C LEU A 218 -27.51 -3.20 -17.28
N VAL A 219 -27.78 -2.85 -18.55
CA VAL A 219 -29.11 -2.87 -19.17
C VAL A 219 -29.02 -3.43 -20.58
N ASP A 220 -29.94 -4.32 -20.93
CA ASP A 220 -30.00 -4.95 -22.25
C ASP A 220 -30.85 -4.16 -23.25
N PRO A 221 -30.56 -4.26 -24.56
CA PRO A 221 -31.44 -3.77 -25.61
C PRO A 221 -32.86 -4.33 -25.47
N GLY A 222 -33.85 -3.49 -25.69
CA GLY A 222 -35.26 -3.81 -25.50
C GLY A 222 -35.81 -3.37 -24.14
N ASN A 223 -35.00 -3.13 -23.15
CA ASN A 223 -35.45 -2.63 -21.87
C ASN A 223 -35.82 -1.14 -21.94
N TYR A 224 -36.75 -0.74 -21.08
CA TYR A 224 -37.12 0.66 -20.91
C TYR A 224 -36.22 1.33 -19.86
N VAL A 225 -35.56 2.42 -20.22
CA VAL A 225 -34.70 3.19 -19.34
C VAL A 225 -35.37 4.52 -18.98
N THR A 226 -35.05 5.03 -17.80
CA THR A 226 -35.57 6.30 -17.30
C THR A 226 -34.45 7.26 -16.93
N ALA A 227 -34.72 8.57 -17.00
CA ALA A 227 -33.75 9.58 -16.66
C ALA A 227 -33.25 9.53 -15.20
N ASN A 228 -34.00 8.91 -14.30
CA ASN A 228 -33.68 8.80 -12.88
C ASN A 228 -33.15 7.41 -12.46
N ASP A 229 -32.85 6.54 -13.43
CA ASP A 229 -32.37 5.21 -13.11
C ASP A 229 -31.00 5.28 -12.43
N ALA A 230 -30.91 4.70 -11.23
CA ALA A 230 -29.70 4.73 -10.41
C ALA A 230 -28.59 3.85 -11.00
N SER A 231 -28.95 2.74 -11.65
CA SER A 231 -28.00 1.73 -12.16
C SER A 231 -27.19 2.22 -13.37
N GLY A 232 -27.80 3.07 -14.22
CA GLY A 232 -27.16 3.50 -15.47
C GLY A 232 -27.10 2.40 -16.52
N ILE A 233 -26.42 2.66 -17.63
CA ILE A 233 -26.28 1.76 -18.78
C ILE A 233 -24.95 1.01 -18.73
N VAL A 234 -23.87 1.72 -18.44
CA VAL A 234 -22.52 1.17 -18.32
C VAL A 234 -21.65 2.11 -17.47
N VAL A 235 -20.65 1.54 -16.83
CA VAL A 235 -19.59 2.28 -16.14
C VAL A 235 -18.37 2.34 -17.05
N ILE A 236 -17.90 3.53 -17.38
CA ILE A 236 -16.67 3.74 -18.13
C ILE A 236 -15.59 4.23 -17.18
N THR A 237 -14.47 3.51 -17.17
CA THR A 237 -13.34 3.76 -16.25
C THR A 237 -12.10 4.13 -17.06
N GLN A 238 -11.54 5.28 -16.75
CA GLN A 238 -10.27 5.72 -17.34
C GLN A 238 -9.12 4.92 -16.73
N LEU A 239 -8.41 4.16 -17.57
CA LEU A 239 -7.26 3.34 -17.15
C LEU A 239 -5.92 3.98 -17.53
N LYS A 240 -5.91 4.91 -18.48
CA LYS A 240 -4.71 5.56 -19.03
C LYS A 240 -4.92 7.08 -19.10
N PRO A 241 -4.18 7.86 -18.31
CA PRO A 241 -3.35 7.46 -17.18
C PRO A 241 -4.19 6.97 -15.98
N ILE A 242 -3.52 6.30 -15.03
CA ILE A 242 -4.12 5.81 -13.79
C ILE A 242 -3.40 6.42 -12.58
N SER A 243 -4.04 6.47 -11.44
CA SER A 243 -3.43 6.98 -10.22
C SER A 243 -3.34 5.93 -9.12
N VAL A 244 -2.40 6.12 -8.21
CA VAL A 244 -2.30 5.37 -6.97
C VAL A 244 -2.38 6.34 -5.81
N ILE A 245 -3.31 6.09 -4.90
CA ILE A 245 -3.41 6.82 -3.64
C ILE A 245 -2.73 5.96 -2.58
N PHE A 246 -1.74 6.52 -1.89
CA PHE A 246 -1.00 5.84 -0.83
C PHE A 246 -0.79 6.77 0.36
N THR A 247 -0.51 6.20 1.52
CA THR A 247 -0.34 6.94 2.77
C THR A 247 1.10 6.97 3.22
N VAL A 248 1.51 8.09 3.80
CA VAL A 248 2.84 8.30 4.39
C VAL A 248 2.66 8.98 5.74
N ALA A 249 3.51 8.62 6.74
CA ALA A 249 3.50 9.25 8.05
C ALA A 249 3.76 10.77 7.96
N GLU A 250 3.06 11.55 8.79
CA GLU A 250 3.14 13.02 8.79
C GLU A 250 4.56 13.54 9.06
N ASP A 251 5.38 12.80 9.81
CA ASP A 251 6.78 13.15 10.11
C ASP A 251 7.63 13.37 8.83
N ASN A 252 7.25 12.73 7.72
CA ASN A 252 7.96 12.85 6.45
C ASN A 252 7.48 14.03 5.59
N LEU A 253 6.37 14.68 5.96
CA LEU A 253 5.77 15.78 5.21
C LEU A 253 6.74 16.95 4.97
N PRO A 254 7.53 17.43 5.98
CA PRO A 254 8.44 18.56 5.76
C PRO A 254 9.48 18.29 4.66
N GLN A 255 9.98 17.05 4.57
CA GLN A 255 10.97 16.67 3.55
C GLN A 255 10.33 16.63 2.16
N ILE A 256 9.15 16.04 2.01
CA ILE A 256 8.41 15.97 0.75
C ILE A 256 8.09 17.39 0.25
N VAL A 257 7.51 18.24 1.12
CA VAL A 257 7.13 19.62 0.77
C VAL A 257 8.35 20.47 0.38
N LYS A 258 9.47 20.31 1.09
CA LYS A 258 10.72 20.99 0.76
C LYS A 258 11.19 20.68 -0.65
N ARG A 259 11.14 19.40 -1.05
CA ARG A 259 11.56 18.96 -2.39
C ARG A 259 10.59 19.44 -3.48
N LEU A 260 9.29 19.35 -3.23
CA LEU A 260 8.27 19.84 -4.18
C LEU A 260 8.35 21.35 -4.39
N ARG A 261 8.58 22.14 -3.32
CA ARG A 261 8.79 23.59 -3.42
C ARG A 261 10.06 23.95 -4.19
N ALA A 262 11.06 23.09 -4.16
CA ALA A 262 12.27 23.24 -4.98
C ALA A 262 12.05 22.85 -6.46
N GLY A 263 10.81 22.47 -6.86
CA GLY A 263 10.48 22.06 -8.22
C GLY A 263 10.92 20.65 -8.59
N ALA A 264 11.31 19.82 -7.60
CA ALA A 264 11.73 18.45 -7.87
C ALA A 264 10.54 17.57 -8.25
N THR A 265 10.72 16.75 -9.27
CA THR A 265 9.79 15.68 -9.62
C THR A 265 10.15 14.46 -8.75
N LEU A 266 9.22 13.97 -7.96
CA LEU A 266 9.44 12.83 -7.09
C LEU A 266 8.96 11.54 -7.77
N PRO A 267 9.88 10.63 -8.17
CA PRO A 267 9.51 9.36 -8.79
C PRO A 267 8.84 8.43 -7.77
N VAL A 268 7.84 7.71 -8.24
CA VAL A 268 7.08 6.75 -7.46
C VAL A 268 7.08 5.42 -8.20
N THR A 269 7.51 4.36 -7.52
CA THR A 269 7.50 3.01 -8.09
C THR A 269 6.43 2.19 -7.38
N ALA A 270 5.54 1.57 -8.17
CA ALA A 270 4.55 0.63 -7.69
C ALA A 270 5.07 -0.80 -7.83
N PHE A 271 4.89 -1.58 -6.78
CA PHE A 271 5.24 -2.99 -6.71
C PHE A 271 3.98 -3.82 -6.44
N ASP A 272 4.06 -5.09 -6.73
CA ASP A 272 3.02 -6.05 -6.38
C ASP A 272 2.81 -6.16 -4.85
N ARG A 273 1.81 -6.94 -4.44
CA ARG A 273 1.50 -7.13 -3.02
C ARG A 273 2.65 -7.77 -2.23
N SER A 274 3.51 -8.56 -2.88
CA SER A 274 4.69 -9.17 -2.25
C SER A 274 5.83 -8.15 -2.07
N GLY A 275 5.82 -7.04 -2.81
CA GLY A 275 6.89 -6.04 -2.84
C GLY A 275 8.10 -6.46 -3.69
N ALA A 276 8.02 -7.60 -4.38
CA ALA A 276 9.13 -8.17 -5.15
C ALA A 276 9.11 -7.72 -6.62
N THR A 277 7.92 -7.70 -7.24
CA THR A 277 7.79 -7.40 -8.67
C THR A 277 7.44 -5.93 -8.88
N LYS A 278 8.27 -5.21 -9.61
CA LYS A 278 7.97 -3.84 -10.04
C LYS A 278 6.88 -3.89 -11.11
N LEU A 279 5.76 -3.19 -10.86
CA LEU A 279 4.64 -3.10 -11.79
C LEU A 279 4.77 -1.89 -12.71
N ALA A 280 4.98 -0.70 -12.15
CA ALA A 280 5.05 0.53 -12.93
C ALA A 280 5.87 1.60 -12.22
N THR A 281 6.30 2.61 -12.99
CA THR A 281 6.91 3.84 -12.47
C THR A 281 6.05 5.03 -12.88
N GLY A 282 5.79 5.90 -11.92
CA GLY A 282 5.04 7.13 -12.10
C GLY A 282 5.67 8.29 -11.35
N THR A 283 4.93 9.35 -11.16
CA THR A 283 5.37 10.57 -10.48
C THR A 283 4.35 11.03 -9.45
N LEU A 284 4.83 11.56 -8.34
CA LEU A 284 3.97 12.20 -7.34
C LEU A 284 3.36 13.46 -7.95
N LYS A 285 2.01 13.55 -7.93
CA LYS A 285 1.27 14.69 -8.48
C LYS A 285 0.75 15.61 -7.40
N THR A 286 0.16 15.04 -6.35
CA THR A 286 -0.57 15.84 -5.37
C THR A 286 -0.46 15.21 -3.99
N LEU A 287 -0.42 16.07 -2.98
CA LEU A 287 -0.62 15.73 -1.59
C LEU A 287 -2.06 16.11 -1.21
N ASP A 288 -2.67 15.36 -0.33
CA ASP A 288 -3.94 15.75 0.28
C ASP A 288 -3.74 17.04 1.11
N ASN A 289 -4.80 17.80 1.33
CA ASN A 289 -4.79 19.03 2.11
C ASN A 289 -5.05 18.78 3.61
N GLN A 290 -5.32 17.53 4.00
CA GLN A 290 -5.64 17.13 5.37
C GLN A 290 -4.83 15.90 5.77
N ILE A 291 -4.40 15.89 7.04
CA ILE A 291 -3.81 14.73 7.69
C ILE A 291 -4.94 13.93 8.33
N ASP A 292 -4.93 12.62 8.16
CA ASP A 292 -5.82 11.73 8.88
C ASP A 292 -5.33 11.62 10.33
N THR A 293 -6.03 12.27 11.23
CA THR A 293 -5.66 12.35 12.65
C THR A 293 -5.80 11.02 13.40
N THR A 294 -6.53 10.05 12.85
CA THR A 294 -6.70 8.73 13.46
C THR A 294 -5.48 7.85 13.24
N THR A 295 -4.78 8.05 12.15
CA THR A 295 -3.61 7.26 11.74
C THR A 295 -2.32 8.07 11.71
N GLY A 296 -2.37 9.40 11.86
CA GLY A 296 -1.18 10.27 11.73
C GLY A 296 -0.56 10.21 10.34
N THR A 297 -1.38 10.00 9.28
CA THR A 297 -0.89 9.84 7.92
C THR A 297 -1.46 10.87 6.96
N LEU A 298 -0.69 11.18 5.92
CA LEU A 298 -1.10 12.01 4.79
C LEU A 298 -1.29 11.14 3.56
N LYS A 299 -2.38 11.38 2.82
CA LYS A 299 -2.62 10.73 1.53
C LYS A 299 -1.88 11.45 0.42
N LEU A 300 -1.22 10.68 -0.41
CA LEU A 300 -0.51 11.17 -1.59
C LEU A 300 -1.09 10.50 -2.84
N ARG A 301 -1.11 11.22 -3.95
CA ARG A 301 -1.53 10.70 -5.25
C ARG A 301 -0.37 10.75 -6.22
N ALA A 302 0.01 9.59 -6.72
CA ALA A 302 0.94 9.45 -7.83
C ALA A 302 0.19 9.07 -9.12
N GLU A 303 0.70 9.50 -10.26
CA GLU A 303 0.14 9.23 -11.57
C GLU A 303 1.08 8.35 -12.37
N PHE A 304 0.51 7.35 -13.06
CA PHE A 304 1.19 6.34 -13.86
C PHE A 304 0.58 6.30 -15.26
N ALA A 305 1.39 6.18 -16.29
CA ALA A 305 0.93 6.11 -17.67
C ALA A 305 0.07 4.86 -17.94
N ASN A 306 0.45 3.71 -17.31
CA ASN A 306 -0.25 2.44 -17.39
C ASN A 306 -0.46 1.92 -18.82
N GLU A 307 0.55 2.05 -19.67
CA GLU A 307 0.47 1.67 -21.09
C GLU A 307 0.20 0.17 -21.30
N ASP A 308 0.74 -0.64 -20.41
CA ASP A 308 0.69 -2.09 -20.40
C ASP A 308 -0.50 -2.70 -19.62
N ASP A 309 -1.40 -1.84 -19.10
CA ASP A 309 -2.54 -2.23 -18.26
C ASP A 309 -2.13 -3.07 -17.02
N SER A 310 -0.90 -2.91 -16.52
CA SER A 310 -0.36 -3.62 -15.35
C SER A 310 -1.02 -3.20 -14.04
N LEU A 311 -1.55 -1.98 -13.97
CA LEU A 311 -2.28 -1.45 -12.81
C LEU A 311 -3.78 -1.50 -13.09
N PHE A 312 -4.52 -2.12 -12.17
CA PHE A 312 -5.97 -2.25 -12.27
C PHE A 312 -6.67 -1.50 -11.13
N PRO A 313 -7.79 -0.80 -11.37
CA PRO A 313 -8.54 -0.09 -10.33
C PRO A 313 -8.87 -0.98 -9.15
N ASN A 314 -8.78 -0.43 -7.92
CA ASN A 314 -8.96 -1.09 -6.64
C ASN A 314 -7.90 -2.17 -6.29
N GLN A 315 -6.85 -2.31 -7.09
CA GLN A 315 -5.71 -3.17 -6.76
C GLN A 315 -4.89 -2.55 -5.62
N PHE A 316 -4.47 -3.37 -4.66
CA PHE A 316 -3.51 -2.98 -3.64
C PHE A 316 -2.09 -3.13 -4.17
N VAL A 317 -1.28 -2.12 -3.96
CA VAL A 317 0.11 -2.07 -4.40
C VAL A 317 1.01 -1.54 -3.28
N ASN A 318 2.23 -2.03 -3.22
CA ASN A 318 3.28 -1.41 -2.41
C ASN A 318 3.90 -0.27 -3.21
N VAL A 319 4.03 0.87 -2.60
CA VAL A 319 4.56 2.08 -3.25
C VAL A 319 5.88 2.46 -2.60
N ARG A 320 6.87 2.76 -3.43
CA ARG A 320 8.14 3.36 -3.01
C ARG A 320 8.27 4.73 -3.64
N LEU A 321 8.25 5.75 -2.79
CA LEU A 321 8.46 7.15 -3.16
C LEU A 321 9.94 7.49 -2.95
N LEU A 322 10.65 7.90 -3.99
CA LEU A 322 12.00 8.43 -3.91
C LEU A 322 11.93 9.93 -3.59
N ILE A 323 12.46 10.32 -2.44
CA ILE A 323 12.48 11.73 -2.00
C ILE A 323 13.76 12.40 -2.47
N ASP A 324 14.89 11.72 -2.25
CA ASP A 324 16.22 12.25 -2.53
C ASP A 324 17.22 11.12 -2.75
N THR A 325 18.32 11.43 -3.39
CA THR A 325 19.49 10.54 -3.47
C THR A 325 20.66 11.28 -2.81
N LEU A 326 21.21 10.70 -1.76
CA LEU A 326 22.41 11.21 -1.12
C LEU A 326 23.62 10.73 -1.91
N HIS A 327 24.28 11.66 -2.60
CA HIS A 327 25.47 11.37 -3.40
C HIS A 327 26.73 11.34 -2.55
N ASP A 328 27.72 10.57 -2.99
CA ASP A 328 29.06 10.49 -2.38
C ASP A 328 29.06 10.15 -0.88
N ALA A 329 28.06 9.43 -0.39
CA ALA A 329 27.99 9.01 1.01
C ALA A 329 28.94 7.82 1.27
N THR A 330 29.58 7.79 2.46
CA THR A 330 30.27 6.59 2.92
C THR A 330 29.21 5.53 3.29
N VAL A 331 29.14 4.46 2.52
CA VAL A 331 28.13 3.39 2.69
C VAL A 331 28.79 2.09 3.13
N VAL A 332 28.11 1.38 4.01
CA VAL A 332 28.48 0.04 4.48
C VAL A 332 27.29 -0.91 4.38
N PRO A 333 27.49 -2.22 4.28
CA PRO A 333 26.41 -3.18 4.40
C PRO A 333 25.69 -3.05 5.76
N THR A 334 24.35 -3.15 5.75
CA THR A 334 23.54 -3.03 6.97
C THR A 334 23.94 -4.04 8.05
N SER A 335 24.42 -5.23 7.63
CA SER A 335 24.90 -6.29 8.53
C SER A 335 26.19 -5.92 9.30
N ALA A 336 26.93 -4.90 8.89
CA ALA A 336 28.10 -4.42 9.62
C ALA A 336 27.74 -3.59 10.87
N ILE A 337 26.50 -3.11 10.97
CA ILE A 337 26.04 -2.26 12.07
C ILE A 337 25.70 -3.10 13.29
N GLN A 338 26.39 -2.79 14.40
CA GLN A 338 26.14 -3.42 15.68
C GLN A 338 25.50 -2.42 16.66
N ARG A 339 24.65 -2.95 17.54
CA ARG A 339 24.01 -2.16 18.61
C ARG A 339 24.33 -2.80 19.96
N GLY A 340 24.79 -1.99 20.90
CA GLY A 340 25.16 -2.49 22.22
C GLY A 340 25.33 -1.37 23.24
N ALA A 341 25.99 -1.67 24.37
CA ALA A 341 26.19 -0.72 25.45
C ALA A 341 26.84 0.65 25.03
N PRO A 342 27.79 0.70 24.07
CA PRO A 342 28.33 1.96 23.56
C PRO A 342 27.42 2.66 22.53
N GLY A 343 26.19 2.17 22.30
CA GLY A 343 25.29 2.69 21.28
C GLY A 343 25.42 1.94 19.97
N THR A 344 25.34 2.67 18.85
CA THR A 344 25.53 2.11 17.50
C THR A 344 26.98 2.20 17.10
N PHE A 345 27.59 1.09 16.70
CA PHE A 345 29.00 1.00 16.37
C PHE A 345 29.27 -0.03 15.26
N VAL A 346 30.47 -0.01 14.74
CA VAL A 346 31.00 -1.02 13.84
C VAL A 346 32.31 -1.58 14.39
N TYR A 347 32.67 -2.80 14.01
CA TYR A 347 34.01 -3.33 14.22
C TYR A 347 34.89 -2.97 13.02
N LEU A 348 35.82 -2.04 13.24
CA LEU A 348 36.83 -1.66 12.26
C LEU A 348 37.97 -2.67 12.31
N VAL A 349 38.39 -3.19 11.16
CA VAL A 349 39.56 -4.07 11.03
C VAL A 349 40.78 -3.22 10.71
N ASN A 350 41.73 -3.17 11.68
CA ASN A 350 43.00 -2.45 11.54
C ASN A 350 43.96 -3.22 10.61
N ALA A 351 45.04 -2.56 10.17
CA ALA A 351 46.07 -3.15 9.30
C ALA A 351 46.82 -4.33 9.96
N ASP A 352 46.87 -4.40 11.31
CA ASP A 352 47.43 -5.51 12.09
C ASP A 352 46.49 -6.69 12.32
N ASN A 353 45.35 -6.71 11.62
CA ASN A 353 44.25 -7.70 11.77
C ASN A 353 43.69 -7.74 13.21
N THR A 354 43.72 -6.65 13.93
CA THR A 354 42.95 -6.47 15.16
C THR A 354 41.64 -5.72 14.86
N VAL A 355 40.63 -5.91 15.69
CA VAL A 355 39.37 -5.17 15.57
C VAL A 355 39.24 -4.09 16.63
N ALA A 356 38.81 -2.92 16.21
CA ALA A 356 38.48 -1.81 17.11
C ALA A 356 36.97 -1.49 17.05
N VAL A 357 36.37 -1.25 18.22
CA VAL A 357 34.96 -0.75 18.28
C VAL A 357 35.00 0.73 17.94
N ARG A 358 34.30 1.11 16.88
CA ARG A 358 34.16 2.50 16.46
C ARG A 358 32.71 2.94 16.49
N PRO A 359 32.33 3.89 17.37
CA PRO A 359 30.98 4.46 17.34
C PRO A 359 30.72 5.18 16.01
N VAL A 360 29.51 5.00 15.48
CA VAL A 360 29.11 5.60 14.20
C VAL A 360 27.75 6.25 14.33
N THR A 361 27.56 7.35 13.58
CA THR A 361 26.25 7.98 13.42
C THR A 361 25.66 7.52 12.07
N LEU A 362 24.49 6.89 12.13
CA LEU A 362 23.82 6.42 10.93
C LEU A 362 23.13 7.56 10.21
N GLY A 363 23.17 7.50 8.89
CA GLY A 363 22.35 8.29 7.98
C GLY A 363 21.19 7.48 7.40
N PRO A 364 20.70 7.86 6.22
CA PRO A 364 19.70 7.11 5.48
C PRO A 364 20.16 5.68 5.20
N ALA A 365 19.19 4.76 5.24
CA ALA A 365 19.43 3.33 5.01
C ALA A 365 18.54 2.82 3.88
N SER A 366 19.11 1.97 3.04
CA SER A 366 18.37 1.11 2.15
C SER A 366 18.32 -0.33 2.73
N ALA A 367 17.65 -1.27 2.06
CA ALA A 367 17.56 -2.64 2.55
C ALA A 367 18.94 -3.29 2.79
N GLU A 368 19.91 -3.01 1.93
CA GLU A 368 21.22 -3.68 1.93
C GLU A 368 22.36 -2.81 2.48
N ARG A 369 22.22 -1.48 2.43
CA ARG A 369 23.30 -0.52 2.74
C ARG A 369 22.80 0.59 3.63
N VAL A 370 23.72 1.13 4.43
CA VAL A 370 23.49 2.28 5.33
C VAL A 370 24.55 3.32 5.06
N ALA A 371 24.15 4.58 4.92
CA ALA A 371 25.07 5.70 4.92
C ALA A 371 25.58 5.96 6.32
N ILE A 372 26.85 6.24 6.46
CA ILE A 372 27.49 6.65 7.72
C ILE A 372 27.78 8.15 7.65
N GLN A 373 27.18 8.91 8.58
CA GLN A 373 27.39 10.35 8.65
C GLN A 373 28.72 10.70 9.31
N THR A 374 29.07 10.00 10.39
CA THR A 374 30.33 10.21 11.13
C THR A 374 30.86 8.89 11.65
N GLY A 375 32.20 8.79 11.77
CA GLY A 375 32.87 7.67 12.41
C GLY A 375 33.61 6.72 11.48
N LEU A 376 33.38 6.76 10.15
CA LEU A 376 34.09 5.96 9.15
C LEU A 376 34.58 6.82 8.00
N ALA A 377 35.73 6.44 7.44
CA ALA A 377 36.26 6.99 6.20
C ALA A 377 36.08 5.99 5.04
N PRO A 378 35.96 6.47 3.80
CA PRO A 378 36.01 5.60 2.63
C PRO A 378 37.31 4.77 2.62
N GLY A 379 37.20 3.47 2.37
CA GLY A 379 38.34 2.53 2.41
C GLY A 379 38.49 1.78 3.72
N ASP A 380 37.84 2.21 4.81
CA ASP A 380 37.84 1.51 6.09
C ASP A 380 37.20 0.11 5.93
N ARG A 381 37.81 -0.91 6.55
CA ARG A 381 37.29 -2.28 6.52
C ARG A 381 36.47 -2.59 7.73
N VAL A 382 35.18 -2.93 7.56
CA VAL A 382 34.25 -3.23 8.64
C VAL A 382 33.82 -4.70 8.61
N VAL A 383 33.65 -5.28 9.80
CA VAL A 383 33.19 -6.67 9.95
C VAL A 383 31.70 -6.75 9.61
N VAL A 384 31.33 -7.66 8.71
CA VAL A 384 29.98 -7.89 8.24
C VAL A 384 29.37 -9.17 8.85
N ASP A 385 30.23 -10.18 9.09
CA ASP A 385 29.82 -11.46 9.69
C ASP A 385 30.88 -11.94 10.70
N GLY A 386 30.42 -12.67 11.74
CA GLY A 386 31.26 -13.13 12.84
C GLY A 386 31.45 -12.12 13.98
N ALA A 387 30.64 -11.06 14.02
CA ALA A 387 30.75 -9.99 15.01
C ALA A 387 30.39 -10.41 16.47
N ASP A 388 29.54 -11.43 16.66
CA ASP A 388 28.94 -11.81 17.95
C ASP A 388 29.94 -12.19 19.03
N LYS A 389 31.10 -12.69 18.64
CA LYS A 389 32.17 -13.15 19.56
C LYS A 389 33.32 -12.17 19.68
N LEU A 390 33.24 -11.04 18.98
CA LEU A 390 34.33 -10.07 18.93
C LEU A 390 34.35 -9.15 20.15
N ARG A 391 35.54 -8.80 20.56
CA ARG A 391 35.81 -7.72 21.57
C ARG A 391 36.85 -6.80 20.97
N SER A 392 36.88 -5.57 21.43
CA SER A 392 37.92 -4.61 21.03
C SER A 392 39.30 -5.19 21.32
N GLY A 393 40.21 -5.14 20.34
CA GLY A 393 41.54 -5.73 20.39
C GLY A 393 41.67 -7.19 20.02
N ALA A 394 40.56 -7.88 19.68
CA ALA A 394 40.61 -9.27 19.23
C ALA A 394 41.31 -9.41 17.88
N ARG A 395 42.16 -10.44 17.73
CA ARG A 395 42.77 -10.77 16.43
C ARG A 395 41.81 -11.54 15.56
N VAL A 396 41.67 -11.14 14.29
CA VAL A 396 40.76 -11.74 13.33
C VAL A 396 41.51 -12.24 12.11
N VAL A 397 40.95 -13.27 11.50
CA VAL A 397 41.35 -13.71 10.15
C VAL A 397 40.23 -13.32 9.21
N VAL A 398 40.49 -12.37 8.32
CA VAL A 398 39.53 -11.89 7.36
C VAL A 398 39.41 -12.89 6.23
N ARG A 399 38.24 -13.50 6.09
CA ARG A 399 37.85 -14.23 4.89
C ARG A 399 37.36 -13.20 3.88
N GLY A 400 37.95 -13.20 2.68
CA GLY A 400 37.53 -12.26 1.64
C GLY A 400 36.05 -12.46 1.31
N ALA A 401 35.32 -11.37 1.14
CA ALA A 401 33.93 -11.37 0.65
C ALA A 401 33.86 -11.80 -0.86
N ASP A 402 34.99 -11.88 -1.53
CA ASP A 402 35.12 -12.31 -2.94
C ASP A 402 35.34 -13.82 -3.04
N GLY A 403 34.56 -14.62 -2.31
CA GLY A 403 34.57 -16.08 -2.46
C GLY A 403 33.72 -16.54 -3.64
N GLY A 404 34.23 -16.29 -4.84
CA GLY A 404 33.85 -17.06 -6.02
C GLY A 404 34.13 -18.53 -5.73
N ALA A 405 33.20 -19.40 -6.07
CA ALA A 405 33.29 -20.84 -6.01
C ALA A 405 34.62 -21.37 -6.63
N GLY A 406 35.61 -21.60 -5.78
CA GLY A 406 36.86 -22.22 -6.11
C GLY A 406 36.96 -23.56 -5.40
N GLY A 407 36.93 -24.62 -6.17
CA GLY A 407 36.93 -26.01 -5.79
C GLY A 407 37.92 -26.39 -4.70
N GLY A 408 37.44 -26.94 -3.60
CA GLY A 408 38.19 -27.69 -2.65
C GLY A 408 38.35 -29.11 -3.13
N GLY A 409 39.52 -29.37 -3.75
CA GLY A 409 39.97 -30.70 -4.00
C GLY A 409 40.15 -31.47 -2.68
N ALA A 410 39.38 -32.50 -2.48
CA ALA A 410 39.63 -33.49 -1.43
C ALA A 410 40.74 -34.44 -1.90
N PRO A 411 41.71 -34.82 -1.03
CA PRO A 411 42.70 -35.84 -1.38
C PRO A 411 42.06 -37.22 -1.37
N GLY A 412 42.29 -37.94 -2.42
CA GLY A 412 41.83 -39.29 -2.68
C GLY A 412 42.29 -40.31 -1.64
N GLY A 413 41.34 -41.06 -1.16
CA GLY A 413 41.55 -42.32 -0.46
C GLY A 413 41.07 -43.46 -1.33
N ASN A 414 42.04 -44.18 -1.83
CA ASN A 414 41.93 -45.36 -2.66
C ASN A 414 41.34 -46.51 -1.87
N ARG A 415 40.28 -47.15 -2.33
CA ARG A 415 39.91 -48.52 -1.99
C ARG A 415 39.29 -49.24 -3.17
N PRO A 416 39.72 -50.52 -3.44
CA PRO A 416 39.46 -51.17 -4.70
C PRO A 416 38.08 -51.84 -4.78
N ALA A 417 37.70 -51.96 -6.02
CA ALA A 417 36.50 -52.62 -6.50
C ALA A 417 36.51 -54.13 -6.20
N GLN A 418 35.37 -54.66 -5.86
CA GLN A 418 35.05 -56.07 -6.11
C GLN A 418 33.63 -56.13 -6.68
N GLY A 419 33.59 -56.76 -7.83
CA GLY A 419 32.45 -56.90 -8.67
C GLY A 419 31.54 -58.04 -8.30
N ASP A 420 30.47 -58.07 -8.93
CA ASP A 420 29.78 -59.22 -9.58
C ASP A 420 28.33 -58.74 -9.83
N GLY A 421 27.82 -58.75 -11.00
CA GLY A 421 27.39 -59.86 -11.80
C GLY A 421 25.87 -59.81 -11.93
N GLY A 422 25.39 -59.63 -13.13
CA GLY A 422 24.10 -60.23 -13.50
C GLY A 422 23.02 -59.33 -14.04
N ARG A 423 23.03 -59.16 -15.35
CA ARG A 423 21.97 -59.48 -16.36
C ARG A 423 20.52 -59.07 -16.06
N GLY A 424 19.96 -58.38 -17.07
CA GLY A 424 18.62 -58.65 -17.51
C GLY A 424 17.95 -57.48 -18.21
N ALA A 425 17.96 -57.59 -19.49
CA ALA A 425 17.31 -56.91 -20.59
C ALA A 425 15.79 -56.88 -20.51
N ALA A 426 15.23 -55.90 -21.16
CA ALA A 426 14.17 -55.92 -22.20
C ALA A 426 13.11 -54.86 -21.95
N THR A 427 13.06 -53.80 -22.79
CA THR A 427 12.12 -53.58 -23.94
C THR A 427 10.62 -53.62 -23.58
N GLY A 428 9.94 -52.61 -24.05
CA GLY A 428 8.48 -52.59 -24.32
C GLY A 428 7.81 -51.25 -24.08
N THR A 429 7.81 -50.41 -25.03
CA THR A 429 6.79 -49.83 -25.92
C THR A 429 5.32 -49.96 -25.52
N ALA A 430 4.64 -48.82 -25.77
CA ALA A 430 3.25 -48.66 -26.26
C ALA A 430 2.17 -48.24 -25.30
N ASP A 431 1.69 -47.03 -25.55
CA ASP A 431 0.28 -46.59 -25.54
C ASP A 431 -0.67 -47.60 -26.21
N PRO A 432 -2.01 -47.45 -26.23
CA PRO A 432 -2.90 -46.38 -25.84
C PRO A 432 -4.27 -46.82 -25.31
N ALA A 433 -5.12 -45.79 -25.00
CA ALA A 433 -6.58 -45.74 -25.21
C ALA A 433 -7.55 -46.56 -24.37
N GLY A 434 -8.58 -45.85 -23.96
CA GLY A 434 -9.95 -46.40 -24.00
C GLY A 434 -10.73 -46.42 -22.70
N ASN A 435 -11.58 -45.46 -22.50
CA ASN A 435 -13.03 -45.62 -22.71
C ASN A 435 -13.90 -46.00 -21.50
N THR A 436 -15.06 -45.31 -21.42
CA THR A 436 -16.41 -45.71 -20.93
C THR A 436 -16.59 -45.69 -19.40
N ALA A 437 -17.44 -44.83 -18.89
CA ALA A 437 -18.90 -44.70 -18.98
C ALA A 437 -19.63 -45.43 -17.84
N THR A 438 -20.75 -44.85 -17.49
CA THR A 438 -21.86 -45.35 -16.64
C THR A 438 -21.75 -44.94 -15.17
N GLY A 439 -22.65 -44.27 -14.55
CA GLY A 439 -24.07 -44.13 -14.77
C GLY A 439 -24.78 -44.23 -13.43
N ASN A 440 -25.88 -43.52 -13.33
CA ASN A 440 -27.01 -43.82 -12.43
C ASN A 440 -26.98 -43.14 -11.06
N GLN A 441 -27.98 -42.46 -10.60
CA GLN A 441 -29.43 -42.45 -10.61
C GLN A 441 -29.86 -41.59 -9.41
N ALA A 442 -30.75 -40.67 -9.65
CA ALA A 442 -31.64 -40.14 -8.62
C ALA A 442 -32.63 -41.24 -8.18
N PRO A 443 -33.37 -41.12 -7.09
CA PRO A 443 -34.62 -40.38 -7.13
C PRO A 443 -35.03 -39.70 -5.79
N GLY A 444 -35.84 -38.69 -5.86
CA GLY A 444 -37.26 -38.67 -5.57
C GLY A 444 -37.53 -38.31 -4.11
N GLY A 445 -38.40 -37.47 -3.78
CA GLY A 445 -39.73 -37.27 -3.93
C GLY A 445 -40.32 -36.32 -2.89
N ALA A 446 -41.33 -35.62 -3.30
CA ALA A 446 -42.63 -35.35 -2.68
C ALA A 446 -42.66 -34.38 -1.48
N ALA A 447 -43.21 -33.20 -1.62
CA ALA A 447 -44.67 -32.88 -1.65
C ALA A 447 -45.25 -32.53 -0.28
N ASN A 448 -45.94 -31.45 -0.29
CA ASN A 448 -47.09 -31.04 0.55
C ASN A 448 -46.79 -29.75 1.34
N GLY A 449 -47.47 -28.66 1.20
CA GLY A 449 -48.91 -28.49 1.11
C GLY A 449 -49.28 -27.46 2.14
N GLY A 450 -50.01 -26.46 1.73
CA GLY A 450 -51.05 -25.96 2.57
C GLY A 450 -50.99 -24.54 3.10
N ARG A 451 -51.81 -23.71 2.43
CA ARG A 451 -52.87 -22.86 3.00
C ARG A 451 -52.53 -21.51 3.70
N ARG A 452 -52.97 -20.44 3.01
CA ARG A 452 -54.04 -19.47 3.43
C ARG A 452 -53.80 -18.69 4.73
N SER A 453 -53.77 -17.38 4.64
CA SER A 453 -54.92 -16.45 4.78
C SER A 453 -54.37 -15.02 4.94
N ARG A 454 -54.83 -14.05 4.15
CA ARG A 454 -55.85 -13.03 4.46
C ARG A 454 -55.54 -12.04 5.60
N GLY A 455 -55.63 -10.79 5.19
CA GLY A 455 -56.06 -9.64 6.00
C GLY A 455 -55.04 -8.49 5.84
N ALA A 456 -55.30 -7.51 5.05
CA ALA A 456 -56.16 -6.34 5.26
C ALA A 456 -55.60 -5.41 6.36
N GLN A 457 -54.97 -4.36 6.02
CA GLN A 457 -55.39 -2.94 6.12
C GLN A 457 -54.38 -2.08 5.39
#